data_ad5d7e31de13d40aaf41d9b5063d0358
#
_entry.id   ad5d7e31de13d40aaf41d9b5063d0358
#
_cell.length_a   1.000
_cell.length_b   1.000
_cell.length_c   1.000
_cell.angle_alpha   90.00
_cell.angle_beta   90.00
_cell.angle_gamma   90.00
#
_symmetry.space_group_name_H-M   'P 1'
#
loop_
_entity.id
_entity.type
_entity.pdbx_description
1 polymer ?
#
loop_
_entity_poly.entity_id
_entity_poly.type
_entity_poly.pdbx_seq_one_letter_code
_entity_poly.pdbx_strand_id
1 'polypeptide(L)'
;TSNCYLAMKLGMKMIGTYPHELPMFIAAVNGGPRQANYLAMEHWVNVYDGYLGIALTDSFGSEVFFKNFSKKHASLFDGVRQDSGDPLRFIDMAVARYRELGIDPMTKTIIFSDALDFPRAAEIQKACEGRIRCSFGIGTNITNDTGYPPCNIVMKLSTCRMNDKQQTRKCVKLSDVEGKA
;
A
#
# COMPACT_ATOMS: atom_id res chain seq x y z
N THR A 1 11.43 9.10 6.30
CA THR A 1 12.17 7.95 5.74
C THR A 1 11.66 6.63 6.30
N SER A 2 11.69 5.56 5.50
CA SER A 2 11.42 4.18 5.93
C SER A 2 12.64 3.49 6.57
N ASN A 3 13.82 4.11 6.49
CA ASN A 3 15.03 3.62 7.15
C ASN A 3 15.05 4.07 8.62
N CYS A 4 14.82 3.13 9.54
CA CYS A 4 14.73 3.42 10.97
C CYS A 4 16.04 4.01 11.56
N TYR A 5 17.21 3.55 11.10
CA TYR A 5 18.49 4.08 11.54
C TYR A 5 18.69 5.55 11.13
N LEU A 6 18.38 5.89 9.88
CA LEU A 6 18.47 7.27 9.41
C LEU A 6 17.40 8.15 10.08
N ALA A 7 16.20 7.65 10.30
CA ALA A 7 15.17 8.37 11.02
C ALA A 7 15.67 8.76 12.42
N MET A 8 16.20 7.81 13.17
CA MET A 8 16.76 8.05 14.50
C MET A 8 17.93 9.02 14.47
N LYS A 9 18.91 8.79 13.57
CA LYS A 9 20.15 9.60 13.49
C LYS A 9 19.89 11.06 13.09
N LEU A 10 18.90 11.29 12.21
CA LEU A 10 18.61 12.61 11.63
C LEU A 10 17.37 13.28 12.26
N GLY A 11 16.78 12.69 13.29
CA GLY A 11 15.55 13.21 13.92
C GLY A 11 14.34 13.27 12.97
N MET A 12 14.28 12.39 11.97
CA MET A 12 13.22 12.37 10.97
C MET A 12 12.08 11.46 11.38
N LYS A 13 10.85 11.81 10.98
CA LYS A 13 9.69 10.92 11.17
C LYS A 13 9.88 9.62 10.38
N MET A 14 9.67 8.49 11.06
CA MET A 14 9.55 7.19 10.38
C MET A 14 8.24 7.15 9.60
N ILE A 15 8.32 6.62 8.37
CA ILE A 15 7.17 6.42 7.49
C ILE A 15 7.22 4.97 7.02
N GLY A 16 6.10 4.28 7.09
CA GLY A 16 6.00 2.90 6.64
C GLY A 16 4.56 2.48 6.44
N THR A 17 4.39 1.33 5.83
CA THR A 17 3.10 0.70 5.56
C THR A 17 3.29 -0.82 5.58
N TYR A 18 2.20 -1.58 5.71
CA TYR A 18 2.31 -3.04 5.68
C TYR A 18 2.61 -3.56 4.26
N PRO A 19 3.31 -4.71 4.14
CA PRO A 19 3.64 -5.33 2.87
C PRO A 19 2.47 -6.14 2.32
N HIS A 20 2.55 -6.54 1.03
CA HIS A 20 1.59 -7.43 0.38
C HIS A 20 1.44 -8.78 1.10
N GLU A 21 2.50 -9.27 1.74
CA GLU A 21 2.52 -10.53 2.47
C GLU A 21 1.46 -10.61 3.57
N LEU A 22 1.11 -9.49 4.20
CA LEU A 22 0.08 -9.45 5.25
C LEU A 22 -1.30 -9.85 4.70
N PRO A 23 -1.91 -9.15 3.72
CA PRO A 23 -3.18 -9.57 3.15
C PRO A 23 -3.09 -10.91 2.42
N MET A 24 -1.96 -11.27 1.79
CA MET A 24 -1.76 -12.58 1.16
C MET A 24 -1.81 -13.72 2.18
N PHE A 25 -1.13 -13.58 3.32
CA PHE A 25 -1.18 -14.54 4.41
C PHE A 25 -2.59 -14.66 4.99
N ILE A 26 -3.23 -13.52 5.26
CA ILE A 26 -4.61 -13.49 5.81
C ILE A 26 -5.59 -14.15 4.84
N ALA A 27 -5.48 -13.92 3.54
CA ALA A 27 -6.29 -14.62 2.54
C ALA A 27 -6.10 -16.12 2.60
N ALA A 28 -4.87 -16.59 2.67
CA ALA A 28 -4.57 -18.01 2.71
C ALA A 28 -5.12 -18.69 3.98
N VAL A 29 -5.01 -18.06 5.15
CA VAL A 29 -5.49 -18.67 6.41
C VAL A 29 -6.99 -18.56 6.62
N ASN A 30 -7.66 -17.56 6.03
CA ASN A 30 -9.10 -17.33 6.16
C ASN A 30 -9.94 -17.85 4.97
N GLY A 31 -9.36 -18.66 4.09
CA GLY A 31 -10.10 -19.33 3.01
C GLY A 31 -10.36 -18.47 1.78
N GLY A 32 -9.61 -17.39 1.58
CA GLY A 32 -9.64 -16.62 0.33
C GLY A 32 -9.52 -15.10 0.48
N PRO A 33 -9.43 -14.37 -0.64
CA PRO A 33 -9.12 -12.94 -0.65
C PRO A 33 -10.31 -12.03 -0.29
N ARG A 34 -11.54 -12.56 -0.26
CA ARG A 34 -12.77 -11.74 -0.16
C ARG A 34 -12.76 -10.73 1.00
N GLN A 35 -12.29 -11.15 2.17
CA GLN A 35 -12.22 -10.30 3.37
C GLN A 35 -10.79 -9.95 3.77
N ALA A 36 -9.79 -10.37 3.00
CA ALA A 36 -8.39 -10.29 3.40
C ALA A 36 -7.92 -8.84 3.61
N ASN A 37 -8.30 -7.92 2.74
CA ASN A 37 -8.00 -6.49 2.91
C ASN A 37 -8.64 -5.92 4.18
N TYR A 38 -9.90 -6.24 4.43
CA TYR A 38 -10.61 -5.81 5.63
C TYR A 38 -9.93 -6.33 6.91
N LEU A 39 -9.65 -7.62 6.96
CA LEU A 39 -9.01 -8.26 8.12
C LEU A 39 -7.57 -7.78 8.32
N ALA A 40 -6.82 -7.51 7.23
CA ALA A 40 -5.49 -6.93 7.33
C ALA A 40 -5.52 -5.55 8.02
N MET A 41 -6.46 -4.71 7.64
CA MET A 41 -6.65 -3.40 8.27
C MET A 41 -7.10 -3.52 9.73
N GLU A 42 -8.02 -4.45 10.07
CA GLU A 42 -8.42 -4.71 11.46
C GLU A 42 -7.23 -5.17 12.33
N HIS A 43 -6.46 -6.13 11.84
CA HIS A 43 -5.26 -6.59 12.56
C HIS A 43 -4.23 -5.46 12.74
N TRP A 44 -4.06 -4.62 11.70
CA TRP A 44 -3.14 -3.49 11.77
C TRP A 44 -3.58 -2.46 12.82
N VAL A 45 -4.85 -2.10 12.84
CA VAL A 45 -5.43 -1.20 13.84
C VAL A 45 -5.30 -1.78 15.25
N ASN A 46 -5.58 -3.07 15.43
CA ASN A 46 -5.49 -3.74 16.74
C ASN A 46 -4.06 -3.76 17.32
N VAL A 47 -3.04 -3.68 16.47
CA VAL A 47 -1.63 -3.67 16.91
C VAL A 47 -1.09 -2.25 17.07
N TYR A 48 -1.49 -1.34 16.19
CA TYR A 48 -0.88 0.00 16.09
C TYR A 48 -1.81 1.14 16.50
N ASP A 49 -3.05 0.86 16.94
CA ASP A 49 -4.02 1.87 17.43
C ASP A 49 -4.23 3.05 16.45
N GLY A 50 -4.11 2.80 15.15
CA GLY A 50 -4.20 3.82 14.09
C GLY A 50 -2.87 4.47 13.70
N TYR A 51 -1.77 4.22 14.43
CA TYR A 51 -0.45 4.65 13.98
C TYR A 51 0.00 3.88 12.73
N LEU A 52 0.91 4.47 11.94
CA LEU A 52 1.39 3.90 10.68
C LEU A 52 0.24 3.58 9.70
N GLY A 53 -0.78 4.42 9.71
CA GLY A 53 -2.06 4.20 9.07
C GLY A 53 -2.06 4.44 7.57
N ILE A 54 -1.20 3.76 6.80
CA ILE A 54 -1.24 3.76 5.33
C ILE A 54 -1.62 2.38 4.83
N ALA A 55 -2.79 2.26 4.21
CA ALA A 55 -3.32 0.99 3.72
C ALA A 55 -2.83 0.69 2.29
N LEU A 56 -2.21 -0.47 2.10
CA LEU A 56 -1.80 -0.96 0.78
C LEU A 56 -3.01 -1.51 0.02
N THR A 57 -3.20 -1.10 -1.25
CA THR A 57 -4.48 -1.30 -1.94
C THR A 57 -4.49 -2.43 -2.96
N ASP A 58 -3.36 -2.75 -3.58
CA ASP A 58 -3.30 -3.55 -4.80
C ASP A 58 -3.02 -5.05 -4.61
N SER A 59 -3.03 -5.58 -3.37
CA SER A 59 -2.80 -7.02 -3.14
C SER A 59 -3.80 -7.91 -3.88
N PHE A 60 -5.05 -7.46 -4.00
CA PHE A 60 -6.13 -8.15 -4.74
C PHE A 60 -6.83 -7.20 -5.72
N GLY A 61 -6.14 -6.15 -6.15
CA GLY A 61 -6.64 -5.07 -6.99
C GLY A 61 -7.26 -3.93 -6.19
N SER A 62 -6.92 -2.70 -6.59
CA SER A 62 -7.36 -1.48 -5.90
C SER A 62 -8.87 -1.26 -5.95
N GLU A 63 -9.54 -1.68 -7.03
CA GLU A 63 -11.01 -1.60 -7.09
C GLU A 63 -11.68 -2.49 -6.02
N VAL A 64 -11.15 -3.70 -5.81
CA VAL A 64 -11.65 -4.61 -4.77
C VAL A 64 -11.35 -4.05 -3.38
N PHE A 65 -10.18 -3.47 -3.21
CA PHE A 65 -9.81 -2.80 -1.96
C PHE A 65 -10.80 -1.70 -1.61
N PHE A 66 -11.07 -0.76 -2.52
CA PHE A 66 -11.97 0.36 -2.24
C PHE A 66 -13.42 -0.07 -1.98
N LYS A 67 -13.90 -1.17 -2.57
CA LYS A 67 -15.21 -1.78 -2.21
C LYS A 67 -15.26 -2.24 -0.75
N ASN A 68 -14.15 -2.73 -0.22
CA ASN A 68 -14.03 -3.20 1.17
C ASN A 68 -13.55 -2.13 2.15
N PHE A 69 -13.13 -0.95 1.67
CA PHE A 69 -12.63 0.15 2.48
C PHE A 69 -13.78 0.85 3.19
N SER A 70 -14.02 0.46 4.44
CA SER A 70 -15.14 0.94 5.25
C SER A 70 -14.89 2.37 5.78
N LYS A 71 -15.98 3.04 6.20
CA LYS A 71 -15.87 4.34 6.86
C LYS A 71 -14.98 4.30 8.10
N LYS A 72 -15.05 3.21 8.90
CA LYS A 72 -14.18 2.99 10.06
C LYS A 72 -12.71 3.06 9.66
N HIS A 73 -12.28 2.24 8.69
CA HIS A 73 -10.90 2.22 8.25
C HIS A 73 -10.47 3.53 7.58
N ALA A 74 -11.32 4.08 6.72
CA ALA A 74 -11.05 5.36 6.07
C ALA A 74 -10.89 6.52 7.06
N SER A 75 -11.56 6.46 8.22
CA SER A 75 -11.38 7.46 9.28
C SER A 75 -10.10 7.25 10.07
N LEU A 76 -9.78 6.00 10.44
CA LEU A 76 -8.63 5.65 11.27
C LEU A 76 -7.30 5.75 10.52
N PHE A 77 -7.26 5.35 9.25
CA PHE A 77 -6.04 5.39 8.45
C PHE A 77 -5.74 6.81 7.96
N ASP A 78 -4.46 7.18 7.97
CA ASP A 78 -3.96 8.46 7.44
C ASP A 78 -4.06 8.53 5.91
N GLY A 79 -4.12 7.36 5.25
CA GLY A 79 -4.20 7.32 3.80
C GLY A 79 -4.07 5.92 3.22
N VAL A 80 -3.76 5.89 1.93
CA VAL A 80 -3.63 4.67 1.13
C VAL A 80 -2.32 4.68 0.33
N ARG A 81 -1.83 3.48 -0.05
CA ARG A 81 -0.63 3.32 -0.89
C ARG A 81 -1.01 2.72 -2.23
N GLN A 82 -0.61 3.41 -3.30
CA GLN A 82 -0.62 2.92 -4.67
C GLN A 82 0.75 2.29 -4.99
N ASP A 83 0.76 1.03 -5.41
CA ASP A 83 1.98 0.27 -5.71
C ASP A 83 1.94 -0.43 -7.07
N SER A 84 0.87 -0.22 -7.83
CA SER A 84 0.72 -0.65 -9.23
C SER A 84 -0.43 0.10 -9.92
N GLY A 85 -0.45 0.05 -11.27
CA GLY A 85 -1.49 0.67 -12.09
C GLY A 85 -1.28 2.16 -12.37
N ASP A 86 -2.28 2.78 -13.02
CA ASP A 86 -2.22 4.20 -13.36
C ASP A 86 -2.47 5.08 -12.12
N PRO A 87 -1.49 5.91 -11.72
CA PRO A 87 -1.64 6.78 -10.55
C PRO A 87 -2.72 7.86 -10.73
N LEU A 88 -3.00 8.34 -11.94
CA LEU A 88 -4.02 9.36 -12.16
C LEU A 88 -5.42 8.78 -11.93
N ARG A 89 -5.69 7.61 -12.49
CA ARG A 89 -6.92 6.85 -12.23
C ARG A 89 -7.05 6.52 -10.73
N PHE A 90 -5.95 6.18 -10.08
CA PHE A 90 -5.96 5.87 -8.65
C PHE A 90 -6.35 7.08 -7.79
N ILE A 91 -5.87 8.29 -8.15
CA ILE A 91 -6.28 9.55 -7.49
C ILE A 91 -7.80 9.70 -7.57
N ASP A 92 -8.40 9.50 -8.76
CA ASP A 92 -9.83 9.62 -8.96
C ASP A 92 -10.63 8.63 -8.09
N MET A 93 -10.20 7.37 -8.05
CA MET A 93 -10.83 6.33 -7.23
C MET A 93 -10.74 6.65 -5.73
N ALA A 94 -9.58 7.07 -5.24
CA ALA A 94 -9.37 7.38 -3.84
C ALA A 94 -10.19 8.60 -3.40
N VAL A 95 -10.15 9.68 -4.16
CA VAL A 95 -10.92 10.90 -3.88
C VAL A 95 -12.43 10.62 -3.90
N ALA A 96 -12.91 9.87 -4.90
CA ALA A 96 -14.32 9.48 -4.97
C ALA A 96 -14.74 8.68 -3.75
N ARG A 97 -13.92 7.69 -3.35
CA ARG A 97 -14.23 6.82 -2.21
C ARG A 97 -14.25 7.58 -0.89
N TYR A 98 -13.29 8.46 -0.61
CA TYR A 98 -13.31 9.28 0.60
C TYR A 98 -14.55 10.18 0.66
N ARG A 99 -14.92 10.83 -0.45
CA ARG A 99 -16.13 11.66 -0.54
C ARG A 99 -17.40 10.85 -0.31
N GLU A 100 -17.52 9.66 -0.93
CA GLU A 100 -18.65 8.75 -0.72
C GLU A 100 -18.81 8.36 0.76
N LEU A 101 -17.71 8.21 1.47
CA LEU A 101 -17.71 7.88 2.90
C LEU A 101 -17.91 9.10 3.81
N GLY A 102 -18.06 10.30 3.23
CA GLY A 102 -18.22 11.57 3.97
C GLY A 102 -16.94 12.03 4.66
N ILE A 103 -15.76 11.70 4.09
CA ILE A 103 -14.45 12.10 4.60
C ILE A 103 -13.84 13.10 3.61
N ASP A 104 -13.33 14.22 4.12
CA ASP A 104 -12.60 15.17 3.29
C ASP A 104 -11.27 14.57 2.81
N PRO A 105 -11.08 14.38 1.48
CA PRO A 105 -9.85 13.82 0.93
C PRO A 105 -8.60 14.66 1.28
N MET A 106 -8.74 15.97 1.48
CA MET A 106 -7.63 16.85 1.87
C MET A 106 -7.04 16.52 3.24
N THR A 107 -7.76 15.75 4.07
CA THR A 107 -7.24 15.24 5.35
C THR A 107 -6.43 13.95 5.19
N LYS A 108 -6.47 13.34 4.00
CA LYS A 108 -5.87 12.02 3.71
C LYS A 108 -4.67 12.14 2.76
N THR A 109 -3.85 11.10 2.72
CA THR A 109 -2.62 11.07 1.92
C THR A 109 -2.59 9.83 1.02
N ILE A 110 -2.22 9.98 -0.24
CA ILE A 110 -1.82 8.86 -1.08
C ILE A 110 -0.30 8.76 -1.06
N ILE A 111 0.24 7.58 -0.77
CA ILE A 111 1.65 7.27 -1.01
C ILE A 111 1.76 6.53 -2.34
N PHE A 112 2.46 7.13 -3.29
CA PHE A 112 2.79 6.50 -4.57
C PHE A 112 4.15 5.84 -4.46
N SER A 113 4.28 4.57 -4.87
CA SER A 113 5.51 3.79 -4.71
C SER A 113 5.83 2.86 -5.88
N ASP A 114 5.20 3.06 -7.03
CA ASP A 114 5.42 2.26 -8.22
C ASP A 114 6.37 2.92 -9.20
N ALA A 115 7.60 2.42 -9.29
CA ALA A 115 8.60 2.74 -10.32
C ALA A 115 8.79 4.26 -10.58
N LEU A 116 8.79 5.06 -9.52
CA LEU A 116 8.84 6.53 -9.62
C LEU A 116 10.24 7.06 -9.85
N ASP A 117 10.30 8.11 -10.66
CA ASP A 117 11.38 9.08 -10.75
C ASP A 117 10.89 10.48 -10.36
N PHE A 118 11.78 11.47 -10.37
CA PHE A 118 11.41 12.85 -10.01
C PHE A 118 10.43 13.50 -10.99
N PRO A 119 10.60 13.39 -12.33
CA PRO A 119 9.63 13.91 -13.30
C PRO A 119 8.22 13.34 -13.10
N ARG A 120 8.11 12.01 -12.94
CA ARG A 120 6.81 11.36 -12.73
C ARG A 120 6.18 11.74 -11.40
N ALA A 121 6.98 11.87 -10.34
CA ALA A 121 6.50 12.34 -9.05
C ALA A 121 5.95 13.78 -9.13
N ALA A 122 6.61 14.69 -9.85
CA ALA A 122 6.14 16.06 -10.06
C ALA A 122 4.80 16.11 -10.84
N GLU A 123 4.64 15.27 -11.87
CA GLU A 123 3.38 15.15 -12.62
C GLU A 123 2.23 14.69 -11.70
N ILE A 124 2.46 13.64 -10.92
CA ILE A 124 1.46 13.11 -9.98
C ILE A 124 1.13 14.14 -8.90
N GLN A 125 2.14 14.85 -8.38
CA GLN A 125 1.93 15.91 -7.39
C GLN A 125 0.99 16.98 -7.92
N LYS A 126 1.19 17.44 -9.14
CA LYS A 126 0.31 18.42 -9.80
C LYS A 126 -1.13 17.90 -9.94
N ALA A 127 -1.31 16.62 -10.25
CA ALA A 127 -2.62 16.00 -10.34
C ALA A 127 -3.33 15.86 -8.98
N CYS A 128 -2.58 15.85 -7.87
CA CYS A 128 -3.11 15.79 -6.51
C CYS A 128 -3.48 17.17 -5.95
N GLU A 129 -2.98 18.27 -6.51
CA GLU A 129 -3.18 19.63 -6.01
C GLU A 129 -4.67 19.99 -5.83
N GLY A 130 -5.02 20.47 -4.64
CA GLY A 130 -6.39 20.82 -4.28
C GLY A 130 -7.37 19.64 -4.18
N ARG A 131 -6.88 18.39 -4.28
CA ARG A 131 -7.73 17.20 -4.29
C ARG A 131 -7.46 16.26 -3.13
N ILE A 132 -6.18 15.94 -2.87
CA ILE A 132 -5.73 15.02 -1.83
C ILE A 132 -4.23 15.24 -1.59
N ARG A 133 -3.75 14.99 -0.38
CA ARG A 133 -2.30 15.06 -0.12
C ARG A 133 -1.58 13.85 -0.74
N CYS A 134 -0.34 14.06 -1.17
CA CYS A 134 0.48 12.99 -1.72
C CYS A 134 1.87 12.93 -1.09
N SER A 135 2.47 11.75 -1.16
CA SER A 135 3.86 11.49 -0.80
C SER A 135 4.41 10.40 -1.73
N PHE A 136 5.74 10.31 -1.86
CA PHE A 136 6.38 9.48 -2.86
C PHE A 136 7.42 8.56 -2.24
N GLY A 137 7.35 7.27 -2.58
CA GLY A 137 8.37 6.27 -2.31
C GLY A 137 9.21 6.07 -3.55
N ILE A 138 10.33 6.80 -3.68
CA ILE A 138 11.28 6.62 -4.78
C ILE A 138 12.41 5.73 -4.27
N GLY A 139 12.52 4.53 -4.84
CA GLY A 139 13.52 3.53 -4.45
C GLY A 139 14.73 3.57 -5.37
N THR A 140 14.76 2.71 -6.38
CA THR A 140 15.87 2.46 -7.30
C THR A 140 16.42 3.75 -7.93
N ASN A 141 15.56 4.65 -8.38
CA ASN A 141 15.96 5.88 -9.04
C ASN A 141 16.66 6.91 -8.12
N ILE A 142 16.71 6.65 -6.80
CA ILE A 142 17.56 7.41 -5.86
C ILE A 142 18.75 6.57 -5.41
N THR A 143 18.55 5.25 -5.19
CA THR A 143 19.58 4.43 -4.55
C THR A 143 20.52 3.74 -5.52
N ASN A 144 20.21 3.75 -6.82
CA ASN A 144 21.00 3.13 -7.88
C ASN A 144 21.08 4.04 -9.13
N ASP A 145 21.56 5.25 -9.01
CA ASP A 145 21.82 6.19 -10.12
C ASP A 145 23.28 6.13 -10.63
N THR A 146 23.90 4.95 -10.51
CA THR A 146 25.30 4.69 -10.82
C THR A 146 25.58 4.46 -12.31
N GLY A 147 24.53 4.44 -13.16
CA GLY A 147 24.63 4.09 -14.58
C GLY A 147 24.65 2.56 -14.86
N TYR A 148 24.67 1.72 -13.84
CA TYR A 148 24.55 0.27 -13.97
C TYR A 148 23.10 -0.18 -13.81
N PRO A 149 22.66 -1.23 -14.55
CA PRO A 149 21.33 -1.80 -14.36
C PRO A 149 21.15 -2.29 -12.90
N PRO A 150 20.03 -1.97 -12.24
CA PRO A 150 19.77 -2.46 -10.90
C PRO A 150 19.48 -3.97 -10.91
N CYS A 151 19.89 -4.64 -9.84
CA CYS A 151 19.44 -6.01 -9.60
C CYS A 151 17.98 -6.00 -9.16
N ASN A 152 17.10 -6.60 -9.95
CA ASN A 152 15.71 -6.81 -9.60
C ASN A 152 15.55 -8.13 -8.84
N ILE A 153 15.45 -8.06 -7.52
CA ILE A 153 15.17 -9.21 -6.68
C ILE A 153 13.82 -8.98 -6.00
N VAL A 154 12.85 -9.82 -6.31
CA VAL A 154 11.52 -9.81 -5.68
C VAL A 154 11.28 -11.17 -5.04
N MET A 155 11.02 -11.17 -3.74
CA MET A 155 10.61 -12.36 -2.98
C MET A 155 9.19 -12.15 -2.48
N LYS A 156 8.33 -13.16 -2.68
CA LYS A 156 6.95 -13.16 -2.23
C LYS A 156 6.63 -14.42 -1.46
N LEU A 157 5.72 -14.30 -0.50
CA LEU A 157 5.17 -15.45 0.21
C LEU A 157 4.36 -16.31 -0.75
N SER A 158 4.80 -17.53 -1.03
CA SER A 158 4.14 -18.45 -1.97
C SER A 158 3.16 -19.39 -1.27
N THR A 159 3.52 -19.82 -0.06
CA THR A 159 2.69 -20.74 0.73
C THR A 159 2.81 -20.44 2.22
N CYS A 160 1.79 -20.79 2.98
CA CYS A 160 1.83 -20.73 4.44
C CYS A 160 1.17 -21.94 5.08
N ARG A 161 1.55 -22.21 6.33
CA ARG A 161 0.97 -23.21 7.21
C ARG A 161 0.98 -22.70 8.65
N MET A 162 -0.17 -22.71 9.32
CA MET A 162 -0.29 -22.15 10.67
C MET A 162 0.39 -23.03 11.74
N ASN A 163 0.38 -24.33 11.53
CA ASN A 163 1.06 -25.32 12.38
C ASN A 163 1.28 -26.63 11.61
N ASP A 164 2.04 -27.55 12.17
CA ASP A 164 2.42 -28.80 11.50
C ASP A 164 1.27 -29.77 11.19
N LYS A 165 0.12 -29.58 11.83
CA LYS A 165 -1.08 -30.41 11.63
C LYS A 165 -1.99 -29.89 10.53
N GLN A 166 -1.76 -28.66 10.03
CA GLN A 166 -2.60 -28.04 9.01
C GLN A 166 -2.02 -28.24 7.60
N GLN A 167 -2.91 -28.24 6.62
CA GLN A 167 -2.48 -28.27 5.22
C GLN A 167 -1.80 -26.94 4.83
N THR A 168 -0.78 -27.07 3.99
CA THR A 168 -0.15 -25.91 3.33
C THR A 168 -1.14 -25.25 2.40
N ARG A 169 -1.26 -23.93 2.49
CA ARG A 169 -2.15 -23.10 1.67
C ARG A 169 -1.34 -22.17 0.79
N LYS A 170 -1.80 -21.96 -0.43
CA LYS A 170 -1.18 -21.02 -1.36
C LYS A 170 -1.49 -19.58 -0.95
N CYS A 171 -0.47 -18.72 -1.04
CA CYS A 171 -0.59 -17.29 -0.91
C CYS A 171 -0.57 -16.67 -2.31
N VAL A 172 -1.49 -15.76 -2.60
CA VAL A 172 -1.68 -15.17 -3.93
C VAL A 172 -1.69 -13.66 -3.82
N LYS A 173 -1.02 -13.00 -4.76
CA LYS A 173 -1.13 -11.57 -5.06
C LYS A 173 -1.74 -11.44 -6.46
N LEU A 174 -2.67 -10.53 -6.68
CA LEU A 174 -3.28 -10.29 -7.99
C LEU A 174 -2.76 -9.03 -8.68
N SER A 175 -2.45 -7.97 -7.93
CA SER A 175 -2.02 -6.68 -8.48
C SER A 175 -3.03 -6.00 -9.42
N ASP A 176 -2.79 -4.72 -9.76
CA ASP A 176 -3.57 -3.97 -10.75
C ASP A 176 -2.96 -4.06 -12.17
N VAL A 177 -1.80 -4.70 -12.31
CA VAL A 177 -1.06 -4.84 -13.56
C VAL A 177 -0.62 -6.28 -13.77
N GLU A 178 -0.84 -6.79 -14.97
CA GLU A 178 -0.34 -8.10 -15.39
C GLU A 178 1.20 -8.17 -15.25
N GLY A 179 1.72 -9.28 -14.75
CA GLY A 179 3.15 -9.48 -14.50
C GLY A 179 3.67 -8.97 -13.16
N LYS A 180 2.84 -8.29 -12.36
CA LYS A 180 3.16 -7.95 -10.95
C LYS A 180 2.45 -8.84 -9.92
N ALA A 181 1.70 -9.82 -10.39
CA ALA A 181 0.98 -10.80 -9.56
C ALA A 181 1.92 -11.85 -8.94
#